data_711e2fcba0446bb9172ee2c342fa4d18
#
_entry.id   711e2fcba0446bb9172ee2c342fa4d18
#
_cell.length_a   1.000
_cell.length_b   1.000
_cell.length_c   1.000
_cell.angle_alpha   90.00
_cell.angle_beta   90.00
_cell.angle_gamma   90.00
#
_symmetry.space_group_name_H-M   'P 1'
#
loop_
_entity.id
_entity.type
_entity.pdbx_description
1 polymer ?
#
loop_
_entity_poly.entity_id
_entity_poly.type
_entity_poly.pdbx_seq_one_letter_code
_entity_poly.pdbx_strand_id
1 'polypeptide(L)'
;MKMNFATEVLSFSEVTIAFFTVAFILIFVQVLMKNRQPRPPGPWSWPILGNLLQLGEYPYVYFDQLRKKYGDIFQIKLGMVPVVVVNGQDAVKQVLLRDGESFGGRPDMHTFSFFANGESLSFSVKYGESWKLQKKIANKALRSFAKSEAMSSTCSCLLEEHVCAEASELVKIFVELSKKGGFDPTAVTTCSVANVVCALCFGKRYNHHDEEFLSVLKFNDDFVKASGVFNPADFIPCLRYLPLPAAKAAREFYGKFNDFVEHRVKDHFVTYDENHFRDITDALISVSNENRANGETTALSNEKIVITVNDIFGAGFGTVSTCLQWVFLYLMSKPEVQTKIQEEIGEKIGLKPPRFEDRKELHYTEAFINEVFRHSSFIPFTIPHCATKDAILNGYYIPQNTCIFINMYQVNHDENLWVNPYVFKPERFLDENGKLNKSMAEKVLIFGMGIRKCLGEEVARNEIFIILTTILQQLRVEKPPEDHLDFTPIYGLTMLPKPYRIQVSLRT
;
A
#
# COMPACT_ATOMS: atom_id res chain seq x y z
N MET A 1 -5.01 26.37 -76.79
CA MET A 1 -5.50 26.53 -75.42
C MET A 1 -4.29 26.88 -74.57
N LYS A 2 -4.07 28.23 -74.35
CA LYS A 2 -2.91 28.73 -73.59
C LYS A 2 -3.34 28.77 -72.10
N MET A 3 -2.79 27.93 -71.25
CA MET A 3 -2.90 28.07 -69.82
C MET A 3 -1.98 29.18 -69.35
N ASN A 4 -2.54 30.32 -68.95
CA ASN A 4 -1.83 31.36 -68.27
C ASN A 4 -1.65 30.92 -66.81
N PHE A 5 -0.40 30.56 -66.41
CA PHE A 5 0.03 30.55 -65.03
C PHE A 5 0.32 31.99 -64.61
N ALA A 6 -0.62 32.65 -64.01
CA ALA A 6 -0.35 33.88 -63.27
C ALA A 6 0.38 33.50 -61.99
N THR A 7 1.70 33.63 -61.98
CA THR A 7 2.50 33.70 -60.79
C THR A 7 2.24 35.10 -60.19
N GLU A 8 1.33 35.19 -59.22
CA GLU A 8 1.24 36.37 -58.35
C GLU A 8 2.54 36.45 -57.55
N VAL A 9 3.44 37.33 -57.97
CA VAL A 9 4.61 37.75 -57.21
C VAL A 9 4.07 38.61 -56.07
N LEU A 10 4.09 38.10 -54.83
CA LEU A 10 3.76 38.88 -53.64
C LEU A 10 4.51 40.20 -53.67
N SER A 11 3.81 41.31 -53.45
CA SER A 11 4.43 42.64 -53.41
C SER A 11 5.45 42.70 -52.27
N PHE A 12 6.49 43.50 -52.41
CA PHE A 12 7.53 43.66 -51.38
C PHE A 12 6.93 44.03 -50.02
N SER A 13 5.81 44.73 -50.01
CA SER A 13 5.06 45.10 -48.78
C SER A 13 4.39 43.86 -48.14
N GLU A 14 3.81 42.91 -48.90
CA GLU A 14 3.19 41.70 -48.37
C GLU A 14 4.21 40.74 -47.77
N VAL A 15 5.39 40.59 -48.42
CA VAL A 15 6.50 39.79 -47.89
C VAL A 15 7.01 40.39 -46.59
N THR A 16 7.09 41.73 -46.51
CA THR A 16 7.55 42.44 -45.30
C THR A 16 6.55 42.30 -44.17
N ILE A 17 5.24 42.41 -44.43
CA ILE A 17 4.17 42.21 -43.44
C ILE A 17 4.18 40.76 -42.94
N ALA A 18 4.28 39.77 -43.83
CA ALA A 18 4.35 38.36 -43.45
C ALA A 18 5.56 38.07 -42.55
N PHE A 19 6.74 38.63 -42.88
CA PHE A 19 7.94 38.47 -42.04
C PHE A 19 7.77 39.06 -40.64
N PHE A 20 7.24 40.31 -40.53
CA PHE A 20 6.98 40.93 -39.22
C PHE A 20 5.90 40.20 -38.43
N THR A 21 4.89 39.65 -39.11
CA THR A 21 3.84 38.84 -38.43
C THR A 21 4.44 37.55 -37.87
N VAL A 22 5.25 36.83 -38.63
CA VAL A 22 5.94 35.62 -38.19
C VAL A 22 6.92 35.94 -37.05
N ALA A 23 7.72 37.00 -37.19
CA ALA A 23 8.62 37.45 -36.15
C ALA A 23 7.88 37.82 -34.84
N PHE A 24 6.76 38.54 -34.96
CA PHE A 24 5.91 38.88 -33.80
C PHE A 24 5.33 37.62 -33.13
N ILE A 25 4.83 36.67 -33.93
CA ILE A 25 4.32 35.40 -33.41
C ILE A 25 5.44 34.64 -32.69
N LEU A 26 6.65 34.55 -33.26
CA LEU A 26 7.80 33.88 -32.64
C LEU A 26 8.22 34.56 -31.35
N ILE A 27 8.30 35.90 -31.34
CA ILE A 27 8.62 36.68 -30.13
C ILE A 27 7.53 36.49 -29.07
N PHE A 28 6.24 36.56 -29.45
CA PHE A 28 5.12 36.36 -28.58
C PHE A 28 5.12 34.95 -27.97
N VAL A 29 5.38 33.91 -28.79
CA VAL A 29 5.56 32.53 -28.33
C VAL A 29 6.76 32.42 -27.39
N GLN A 30 7.89 33.03 -27.70
CA GLN A 30 9.06 33.05 -26.81
C GLN A 30 8.78 33.74 -25.48
N VAL A 31 8.08 34.87 -25.48
CA VAL A 31 7.69 35.58 -24.24
C VAL A 31 6.70 34.73 -23.41
N LEU A 32 5.71 34.09 -24.04
CA LEU A 32 4.82 33.15 -23.37
C LEU A 32 5.56 31.94 -22.82
N MET A 33 6.56 31.43 -23.53
CA MET A 33 7.36 30.29 -23.05
C MET A 33 8.36 30.69 -21.95
N LYS A 34 8.91 31.90 -21.97
CA LYS A 34 9.87 32.41 -20.97
C LYS A 34 9.22 32.60 -19.59
N ASN A 35 7.93 32.87 -19.53
CA ASN A 35 7.18 33.02 -18.27
C ASN A 35 6.56 31.71 -17.75
N ARG A 36 6.74 30.59 -18.46
CA ARG A 36 6.27 29.30 -17.96
C ARG A 36 7.32 28.70 -17.04
N GLN A 37 6.92 28.44 -15.80
CA GLN A 37 7.76 27.66 -14.90
C GLN A 37 8.04 26.28 -15.50
N PRO A 38 9.28 25.76 -15.33
CA PRO A 38 9.68 24.50 -15.96
C PRO A 38 8.80 23.35 -15.46
N ARG A 39 8.36 22.52 -16.36
CA ARG A 39 7.69 21.25 -16.05
C ARG A 39 8.73 20.14 -15.87
N PRO A 40 8.39 19.06 -15.12
CA PRO A 40 9.30 17.93 -15.01
C PRO A 40 9.66 17.38 -16.38
N PRO A 41 10.95 17.04 -16.62
CA PRO A 41 11.38 16.38 -17.84
C PRO A 41 10.79 14.98 -17.97
N GLY A 42 10.86 14.39 -19.16
CA GLY A 42 10.37 13.02 -19.33
C GLY A 42 10.57 12.47 -20.72
N PRO A 43 10.26 11.17 -20.92
CA PRO A 43 10.38 10.53 -22.22
C PRO A 43 9.29 11.03 -23.19
N TRP A 44 9.57 10.88 -24.48
CA TRP A 44 8.55 11.07 -25.50
C TRP A 44 7.39 10.07 -25.30
N SER A 45 6.17 10.53 -25.48
CA SER A 45 4.95 9.75 -25.28
C SER A 45 4.15 9.59 -26.58
N TRP A 46 3.64 8.38 -26.83
CA TRP A 46 2.77 8.12 -27.98
C TRP A 46 1.43 8.85 -27.86
N PRO A 47 0.84 9.30 -28.96
CA PRO A 47 -0.53 9.81 -28.96
C PRO A 47 -1.49 8.75 -28.36
N ILE A 48 -2.46 9.18 -27.56
CA ILE A 48 -3.49 8.36 -26.88
C ILE A 48 -2.91 7.35 -25.88
N LEU A 49 -1.91 6.56 -26.25
CA LEU A 49 -1.33 5.51 -25.39
C LEU A 49 -0.32 6.04 -24.37
N GLY A 50 0.28 7.19 -24.65
CA GLY A 50 1.34 7.72 -23.79
C GLY A 50 2.54 6.77 -23.72
N ASN A 51 2.98 6.46 -22.50
CA ASN A 51 4.10 5.55 -22.23
C ASN A 51 3.62 4.18 -21.71
N LEU A 52 2.32 3.84 -21.81
CA LEU A 52 1.78 2.58 -21.31
C LEU A 52 2.54 1.34 -21.82
N LEU A 53 2.85 1.32 -23.11
CA LEU A 53 3.57 0.18 -23.71
C LEU A 53 5.04 0.07 -23.29
N GLN A 54 5.59 1.13 -22.67
CA GLN A 54 6.98 1.17 -22.23
C GLN A 54 7.14 0.71 -20.76
N LEU A 55 6.06 0.58 -20.00
CA LEU A 55 6.10 0.24 -18.58
C LEU A 55 6.68 -1.17 -18.34
N GLY A 56 6.47 -2.09 -19.29
CA GLY A 56 6.85 -3.49 -19.12
C GLY A 56 6.06 -4.20 -18.01
N GLU A 57 6.59 -5.35 -17.61
CA GLU A 57 6.00 -6.18 -16.55
C GLU A 57 6.23 -5.58 -15.15
N TYR A 58 7.34 -4.85 -14.97
CA TYR A 58 7.77 -4.27 -13.69
C TYR A 58 7.95 -2.74 -13.80
N PRO A 59 6.88 -1.95 -13.71
CA PRO A 59 6.94 -0.49 -13.88
C PRO A 59 7.93 0.22 -12.95
N TYR A 60 8.11 -0.28 -11.73
CA TYR A 60 9.05 0.29 -10.76
C TYR A 60 10.52 0.19 -11.23
N VAL A 61 10.86 -0.86 -11.98
CA VAL A 61 12.19 -1.01 -12.60
C VAL A 61 12.36 -0.02 -13.76
N TYR A 62 11.34 0.12 -14.59
CA TYR A 62 11.37 1.11 -15.69
C TYR A 62 11.49 2.54 -15.15
N PHE A 63 10.80 2.86 -14.07
CA PHE A 63 10.88 4.18 -13.45
C PHE A 63 12.26 4.45 -12.82
N ASP A 64 12.97 3.45 -12.30
CA ASP A 64 14.35 3.62 -11.85
C ASP A 64 15.30 3.90 -13.03
N GLN A 65 15.09 3.27 -14.18
CA GLN A 65 15.85 3.58 -15.40
C GLN A 65 15.59 5.01 -15.88
N LEU A 66 14.34 5.48 -15.85
CA LEU A 66 14.00 6.86 -16.21
C LEU A 66 14.60 7.87 -15.21
N ARG A 67 14.62 7.54 -13.93
CA ARG A 67 15.27 8.35 -12.88
C ARG A 67 16.74 8.61 -13.21
N LYS A 68 17.49 7.61 -13.64
CA LYS A 68 18.91 7.75 -14.02
C LYS A 68 19.10 8.74 -15.16
N LYS A 69 18.09 8.90 -16.02
CA LYS A 69 18.14 9.81 -17.18
C LYS A 69 17.57 11.20 -16.91
N TYR A 70 16.50 11.30 -16.15
CA TYR A 70 15.72 12.53 -15.99
C TYR A 70 15.79 13.13 -14.57
N GLY A 71 16.40 12.41 -13.63
CA GLY A 71 16.46 12.81 -12.22
C GLY A 71 15.29 12.27 -11.39
N ASP A 72 15.24 12.67 -10.11
CA ASP A 72 14.28 12.13 -9.14
C ASP A 72 12.83 12.50 -9.44
N ILE A 73 12.59 13.54 -10.21
CA ILE A 73 11.25 14.00 -10.58
C ILE A 73 11.17 14.08 -12.09
N PHE A 74 10.30 13.26 -12.66
CA PHE A 74 10.05 13.27 -14.12
C PHE A 74 8.56 13.05 -14.39
N GLN A 75 8.14 13.42 -15.60
CA GLN A 75 6.76 13.27 -16.05
C GLN A 75 6.69 12.24 -17.17
N ILE A 76 5.75 11.31 -17.04
CA ILE A 76 5.33 10.39 -18.11
C ILE A 76 3.88 10.68 -18.48
N LYS A 77 3.40 10.00 -19.49
CA LYS A 77 1.98 10.03 -19.87
C LYS A 77 1.44 8.61 -19.88
N LEU A 78 0.50 8.29 -19.04
CA LEU A 78 -0.21 7.01 -19.06
C LEU A 78 -1.53 7.22 -19.78
N GLY A 79 -1.68 6.60 -20.95
CA GLY A 79 -2.80 6.93 -21.81
C GLY A 79 -2.85 8.43 -22.12
N MET A 80 -3.94 9.09 -21.74
CA MET A 80 -4.14 10.53 -21.89
C MET A 80 -3.78 11.33 -20.62
N VAL A 81 -3.46 10.66 -19.52
CA VAL A 81 -3.23 11.29 -18.21
C VAL A 81 -1.74 11.57 -17.99
N PRO A 82 -1.34 12.83 -17.72
CA PRO A 82 0.01 13.14 -17.29
C PRO A 82 0.22 12.66 -15.85
N VAL A 83 1.33 11.99 -15.61
CA VAL A 83 1.72 11.45 -14.31
C VAL A 83 3.12 11.92 -13.97
N VAL A 84 3.29 12.54 -12.82
CA VAL A 84 4.60 12.88 -12.27
C VAL A 84 5.06 11.73 -11.38
N VAL A 85 6.22 11.18 -11.67
CA VAL A 85 6.85 10.13 -10.86
C VAL A 85 7.90 10.78 -9.98
N VAL A 86 7.81 10.49 -8.68
CA VAL A 86 8.68 11.04 -7.64
C VAL A 86 9.51 9.92 -7.03
N ASN A 87 10.81 10.10 -7.08
CA ASN A 87 11.84 9.22 -6.55
C ASN A 87 12.73 9.99 -5.59
N GLY A 88 13.66 9.29 -4.92
CA GLY A 88 14.58 9.89 -3.97
C GLY A 88 13.92 10.36 -2.68
N GLN A 89 14.60 10.13 -1.57
CA GLN A 89 14.03 10.39 -0.23
C GLN A 89 13.61 11.84 -0.03
N ASP A 90 14.40 12.82 -0.53
CA ASP A 90 14.13 14.24 -0.29
C ASP A 90 12.92 14.75 -1.05
N ALA A 91 12.74 14.35 -2.31
CA ALA A 91 11.57 14.70 -3.11
C ALA A 91 10.31 14.02 -2.56
N VAL A 92 10.42 12.75 -2.14
CA VAL A 92 9.32 12.03 -1.48
C VAL A 92 8.92 12.70 -0.17
N LYS A 93 9.88 13.09 0.67
CA LYS A 93 9.61 13.85 1.90
C LYS A 93 8.99 15.21 1.61
N GLN A 94 9.38 15.88 0.54
CA GLN A 94 8.73 17.13 0.15
C GLN A 94 7.25 16.89 -0.17
N VAL A 95 6.93 15.93 -1.03
CA VAL A 95 5.55 15.63 -1.42
C VAL A 95 4.69 15.16 -0.26
N LEU A 96 5.21 14.26 0.59
CA LEU A 96 4.41 13.59 1.61
C LEU A 96 4.35 14.33 2.95
N LEU A 97 5.41 15.09 3.31
CA LEU A 97 5.52 15.78 4.60
C LEU A 97 5.44 17.30 4.48
N ARG A 98 6.38 17.93 3.73
CA ARG A 98 6.48 19.39 3.69
C ARG A 98 5.28 20.02 2.99
N ASP A 99 4.92 19.46 1.82
CA ASP A 99 3.83 19.96 0.97
C ASP A 99 2.63 19.01 0.94
N GLY A 100 2.47 18.18 2.00
CA GLY A 100 1.47 17.10 2.08
C GLY A 100 0.04 17.55 1.76
N GLU A 101 -0.36 18.74 2.18
CA GLU A 101 -1.68 19.31 1.86
C GLU A 101 -1.84 19.57 0.35
N SER A 102 -0.78 20.02 -0.32
CA SER A 102 -0.80 20.29 -1.75
C SER A 102 -0.85 19.03 -2.61
N PHE A 103 -0.42 17.89 -2.06
CA PHE A 103 -0.32 16.60 -2.76
C PHE A 103 -1.16 15.49 -2.10
N GLY A 104 -2.03 15.83 -1.17
CA GLY A 104 -2.84 14.88 -0.41
C GLY A 104 -4.09 14.37 -1.14
N GLY A 105 -4.41 14.88 -2.32
CA GLY A 105 -5.53 14.43 -3.15
C GLY A 105 -5.36 13.00 -3.69
N ARG A 106 -6.42 12.52 -4.36
CA ARG A 106 -6.41 11.28 -5.17
C ARG A 106 -6.82 11.64 -6.60
N PRO A 107 -6.21 11.04 -7.62
CA PRO A 107 -6.62 11.26 -9.01
C PRO A 107 -7.98 10.65 -9.28
N ASP A 108 -8.73 11.21 -10.26
CA ASP A 108 -9.98 10.65 -10.73
C ASP A 108 -9.72 9.39 -11.60
N MET A 109 -9.46 8.29 -10.93
CA MET A 109 -9.33 6.98 -11.56
C MET A 109 -10.66 6.24 -11.56
N HIS A 110 -11.00 5.64 -12.70
CA HIS A 110 -12.21 4.84 -12.83
C HIS A 110 -12.29 3.72 -11.79
N THR A 111 -11.17 3.06 -11.54
CA THR A 111 -11.07 2.02 -10.51
C THR A 111 -11.40 2.55 -9.12
N PHE A 112 -11.03 3.77 -8.77
CA PHE A 112 -11.31 4.35 -7.45
C PHE A 112 -12.79 4.62 -7.22
N SER A 113 -13.58 4.84 -8.27
CA SER A 113 -15.03 5.06 -8.15
C SER A 113 -15.79 3.82 -7.66
N PHE A 114 -15.22 2.62 -7.80
CA PHE A 114 -15.84 1.40 -7.30
C PHE A 114 -15.76 1.29 -5.76
N PHE A 115 -14.78 1.94 -5.11
CA PHE A 115 -14.64 1.92 -3.67
C PHE A 115 -15.62 2.91 -3.02
N ALA A 116 -16.66 2.38 -2.40
CA ALA A 116 -17.63 3.16 -1.63
C ALA A 116 -18.14 4.41 -2.39
N ASN A 117 -18.46 4.27 -3.67
CA ASN A 117 -18.91 5.38 -4.53
C ASN A 117 -17.95 6.60 -4.50
N GLY A 118 -16.65 6.37 -4.39
CA GLY A 118 -15.62 7.41 -4.32
C GLY A 118 -15.54 8.13 -2.96
N GLU A 119 -16.09 7.56 -1.89
CA GLU A 119 -16.04 8.11 -0.53
C GLU A 119 -15.14 7.33 0.44
N SER A 120 -14.38 6.35 -0.07
CA SER A 120 -13.38 5.59 0.68
C SER A 120 -12.35 6.50 1.34
N LEU A 121 -11.89 6.13 2.53
CA LEU A 121 -10.80 6.83 3.22
C LEU A 121 -9.49 6.73 2.43
N SER A 122 -9.27 5.60 1.74
CA SER A 122 -8.04 5.32 0.99
C SER A 122 -8.05 5.91 -0.41
N PHE A 123 -9.20 5.85 -1.13
CA PHE A 123 -9.29 6.11 -2.57
C PHE A 123 -10.09 7.36 -2.94
N SER A 124 -10.74 8.04 -1.97
CA SER A 124 -11.60 9.19 -2.28
C SER A 124 -10.84 10.33 -2.96
N VAL A 125 -11.39 10.77 -4.09
CA VAL A 125 -10.96 12.01 -4.78
C VAL A 125 -11.35 13.27 -4.01
N LYS A 126 -12.34 13.17 -3.11
CA LYS A 126 -12.82 14.28 -2.27
C LYS A 126 -11.86 14.49 -1.11
N TYR A 127 -10.80 15.30 -1.33
CA TYR A 127 -9.89 15.71 -0.29
C TYR A 127 -10.37 17.01 0.35
N GLY A 128 -10.49 17.04 1.68
CA GLY A 128 -10.96 18.21 2.42
C GLY A 128 -11.28 17.89 3.88
N GLU A 129 -11.97 18.81 4.56
CA GLU A 129 -12.22 18.69 6.01
C GLU A 129 -13.02 17.44 6.40
N SER A 130 -14.01 17.04 5.59
CA SER A 130 -14.79 15.81 5.83
C SER A 130 -13.91 14.55 5.81
N TRP A 131 -12.97 14.46 4.85
CA TRP A 131 -12.00 13.36 4.79
C TRP A 131 -11.03 13.38 5.97
N LYS A 132 -10.50 14.57 6.32
CA LYS A 132 -9.59 14.73 7.47
C LYS A 132 -10.26 14.31 8.76
N LEU A 133 -11.52 14.66 8.93
CA LEU A 133 -12.33 14.26 10.07
C LEU A 133 -12.52 12.75 10.12
N GLN A 134 -12.94 12.12 9.01
CA GLN A 134 -13.10 10.67 8.94
C GLN A 134 -11.79 9.96 9.33
N LYS A 135 -10.64 10.44 8.81
CA LYS A 135 -9.32 9.90 9.17
C LYS A 135 -9.01 10.10 10.66
N LYS A 136 -9.31 11.27 11.22
CA LYS A 136 -9.10 11.57 12.66
C LYS A 136 -9.90 10.61 13.54
N ILE A 137 -11.17 10.38 13.21
CA ILE A 137 -12.06 9.47 13.94
C ILE A 137 -11.57 8.03 13.83
N ALA A 138 -11.22 7.57 12.63
CA ALA A 138 -10.66 6.23 12.42
C ALA A 138 -9.37 6.00 13.23
N ASN A 139 -8.47 6.98 13.26
CA ASN A 139 -7.27 6.93 14.10
C ASN A 139 -7.61 6.88 15.60
N LYS A 140 -8.59 7.67 16.07
CA LYS A 140 -9.01 7.67 17.47
C LYS A 140 -9.58 6.29 17.85
N ALA A 141 -10.44 5.72 16.99
CA ALA A 141 -11.04 4.40 17.21
C ALA A 141 -9.99 3.28 17.26
N LEU A 142 -9.04 3.25 16.28
CA LEU A 142 -7.95 2.27 16.29
C LEU A 142 -7.09 2.35 17.56
N ARG A 143 -6.76 3.57 18.00
CA ARG A 143 -5.97 3.76 19.24
C ARG A 143 -6.76 3.41 20.50
N SER A 144 -8.06 3.64 20.52
CA SER A 144 -8.93 3.27 21.62
C SER A 144 -9.01 1.75 21.74
N PHE A 145 -9.22 1.06 20.62
CA PHE A 145 -9.26 -0.40 20.57
C PHE A 145 -7.92 -1.04 20.96
N ALA A 146 -6.81 -0.47 20.53
CA ALA A 146 -5.46 -0.95 20.91
C ALA A 146 -5.16 -0.81 22.43
N LYS A 147 -6.02 -0.14 23.19
CA LYS A 147 -5.95 0.01 24.65
C LYS A 147 -7.10 -0.70 25.38
N SER A 148 -7.99 -1.39 24.64
CA SER A 148 -9.09 -2.14 25.24
C SER A 148 -8.55 -3.28 26.09
N GLU A 149 -9.18 -3.51 27.25
CA GLU A 149 -8.75 -4.55 28.18
C GLU A 149 -8.88 -5.94 27.54
N ALA A 150 -7.80 -6.73 27.63
CA ALA A 150 -7.83 -8.13 27.25
C ALA A 150 -8.66 -8.94 28.25
N MET A 151 -9.31 -10.01 27.77
CA MET A 151 -9.99 -10.98 28.66
C MET A 151 -8.95 -11.80 29.44
N SER A 152 -7.79 -12.05 28.84
CA SER A 152 -6.67 -12.74 29.46
C SER A 152 -5.77 -11.77 30.22
N SER A 153 -5.47 -12.07 31.49
CA SER A 153 -4.51 -11.29 32.29
C SER A 153 -3.07 -11.32 31.75
N THR A 154 -2.80 -12.15 30.75
CA THR A 154 -1.47 -12.31 30.15
C THR A 154 -1.24 -11.42 28.93
N CYS A 155 -2.28 -10.82 28.35
CA CYS A 155 -2.19 -9.93 27.20
C CYS A 155 -2.39 -8.47 27.62
N SER A 156 -1.73 -7.55 26.92
CA SER A 156 -1.81 -6.12 27.22
C SER A 156 -3.10 -5.47 26.70
N CYS A 157 -3.70 -6.07 25.68
CA CYS A 157 -4.95 -5.59 25.06
C CYS A 157 -5.65 -6.72 24.30
N LEU A 158 -6.92 -6.48 23.94
CA LEU A 158 -7.73 -7.44 23.19
C LEU A 158 -7.15 -7.78 21.82
N LEU A 159 -6.56 -6.80 21.14
CA LEU A 159 -5.87 -7.04 19.86
C LEU A 159 -4.72 -8.05 20.02
N GLU A 160 -3.90 -7.91 21.06
CA GLU A 160 -2.80 -8.84 21.31
C GLU A 160 -3.32 -10.26 21.56
N GLU A 161 -4.41 -10.38 22.32
CA GLU A 161 -5.05 -11.68 22.58
C GLU A 161 -5.49 -12.38 21.29
N HIS A 162 -6.14 -11.64 20.38
CA HIS A 162 -6.57 -12.19 19.10
C HIS A 162 -5.37 -12.61 18.22
N VAL A 163 -4.34 -11.78 18.13
CA VAL A 163 -3.13 -12.09 17.35
C VAL A 163 -2.42 -13.33 17.89
N CYS A 164 -2.25 -13.42 19.22
CA CYS A 164 -1.60 -14.57 19.86
C CYS A 164 -2.40 -15.87 19.67
N ALA A 165 -3.73 -15.80 19.72
CA ALA A 165 -4.58 -16.95 19.49
C ALA A 165 -4.45 -17.48 18.06
N GLU A 166 -4.50 -16.58 17.05
CA GLU A 166 -4.33 -16.97 15.64
C GLU A 166 -2.92 -17.46 15.34
N ALA A 167 -1.89 -16.84 15.91
CA ALA A 167 -0.50 -17.29 15.74
C ALA A 167 -0.30 -18.72 16.29
N SER A 168 -0.90 -19.02 17.45
CA SER A 168 -0.84 -20.35 18.06
C SER A 168 -1.60 -21.41 17.25
N GLU A 169 -2.74 -21.02 16.66
CA GLU A 169 -3.50 -21.90 15.77
C GLU A 169 -2.75 -22.17 14.46
N LEU A 170 -2.11 -21.15 13.89
CA LEU A 170 -1.31 -21.28 12.68
C LEU A 170 -0.14 -22.26 12.86
N VAL A 171 0.52 -22.25 14.04
CA VAL A 171 1.55 -23.23 14.38
C VAL A 171 1.01 -24.67 14.32
N LYS A 172 -0.18 -24.92 14.91
CA LYS A 172 -0.80 -26.24 14.90
C LYS A 172 -1.11 -26.68 13.46
N ILE A 173 -1.69 -25.79 12.67
CA ILE A 173 -2.01 -26.08 11.25
C ILE A 173 -0.75 -26.39 10.45
N PHE A 174 0.33 -25.62 10.64
CA PHE A 174 1.61 -25.87 9.96
C PHE A 174 2.19 -27.23 10.31
N VAL A 175 2.15 -27.62 11.58
CA VAL A 175 2.61 -28.94 12.03
C VAL A 175 1.78 -30.06 11.37
N GLU A 176 0.45 -29.93 11.34
CA GLU A 176 -0.41 -30.94 10.73
C GLU A 176 -0.20 -31.05 9.20
N LEU A 177 -0.09 -29.92 8.51
CA LEU A 177 0.17 -29.91 7.07
C LEU A 177 1.53 -30.52 6.72
N SER A 178 2.55 -30.23 7.53
CA SER A 178 3.92 -30.71 7.31
C SER A 178 4.07 -32.24 7.48
N LYS A 179 3.17 -32.90 8.23
CA LYS A 179 3.13 -34.37 8.32
C LYS A 179 2.90 -35.04 6.97
N LYS A 180 2.29 -34.32 6.01
CA LYS A 180 2.00 -34.79 4.64
C LYS A 180 3.10 -34.42 3.64
N GLY A 181 4.15 -33.74 4.09
CA GLY A 181 5.24 -33.20 3.28
C GLY A 181 5.19 -31.69 3.15
N GLY A 182 5.95 -31.13 2.16
CA GLY A 182 5.94 -29.70 1.89
C GLY A 182 4.58 -29.19 1.42
N PHE A 183 4.14 -28.03 1.93
CA PHE A 183 2.84 -27.42 1.65
C PHE A 183 2.96 -25.93 1.31
N ASP A 184 1.98 -25.38 0.57
CA ASP A 184 1.85 -23.95 0.32
C ASP A 184 1.23 -23.26 1.54
N PRO A 185 1.94 -22.32 2.21
CA PRO A 185 1.44 -21.66 3.41
C PRO A 185 0.43 -20.53 3.11
N THR A 186 0.25 -20.13 1.85
CA THR A 186 -0.45 -18.91 1.45
C THR A 186 -1.88 -18.85 1.98
N ALA A 187 -2.69 -19.87 1.69
CA ALA A 187 -4.11 -19.86 2.03
C ALA A 187 -4.34 -19.83 3.55
N VAL A 188 -3.62 -20.65 4.31
CA VAL A 188 -3.80 -20.75 5.77
C VAL A 188 -3.27 -19.49 6.48
N THR A 189 -2.17 -18.93 5.99
CA THR A 189 -1.65 -17.64 6.52
C THR A 189 -2.61 -16.50 6.24
N THR A 190 -3.16 -16.41 5.03
CA THR A 190 -4.15 -15.38 4.67
C THR A 190 -5.41 -15.52 5.54
N CYS A 191 -5.86 -16.74 5.79
CA CYS A 191 -7.03 -17.00 6.64
C CYS A 191 -6.79 -16.58 8.09
N SER A 192 -5.62 -16.89 8.67
CA SER A 192 -5.27 -16.48 10.05
C SER A 192 -5.17 -14.96 10.18
N VAL A 193 -4.49 -14.29 9.26
CA VAL A 193 -4.40 -12.81 9.23
C VAL A 193 -5.79 -12.18 9.08
N ALA A 194 -6.61 -12.70 8.18
CA ALA A 194 -7.97 -12.21 7.97
C ALA A 194 -8.86 -12.40 9.22
N ASN A 195 -8.64 -13.47 9.99
CA ASN A 195 -9.33 -13.68 11.27
C ASN A 195 -8.95 -12.62 12.30
N VAL A 196 -7.68 -12.21 12.39
CA VAL A 196 -7.28 -11.08 13.25
C VAL A 196 -8.04 -9.81 12.85
N VAL A 197 -8.12 -9.53 11.54
CA VAL A 197 -8.83 -8.34 11.05
C VAL A 197 -10.35 -8.45 11.24
N CYS A 198 -10.94 -9.65 11.13
CA CYS A 198 -12.34 -9.88 11.45
C CYS A 198 -12.62 -9.66 12.95
N ALA A 199 -11.75 -10.15 13.82
CA ALA A 199 -11.86 -9.89 15.25
C ALA A 199 -11.72 -8.39 15.56
N LEU A 200 -10.78 -7.70 14.91
CA LEU A 200 -10.60 -6.25 15.02
C LEU A 200 -11.84 -5.47 14.54
N CYS A 201 -12.45 -5.85 13.41
CA CYS A 201 -13.53 -5.09 12.77
C CYS A 201 -14.92 -5.48 13.26
N PHE A 202 -15.14 -6.74 13.62
CA PHE A 202 -16.46 -7.34 13.86
C PHE A 202 -16.56 -8.11 15.17
N GLY A 203 -15.49 -8.16 16.00
CA GLY A 203 -15.46 -8.95 17.23
C GLY A 203 -15.67 -10.46 16.98
N LYS A 204 -15.44 -10.95 15.77
CA LYS A 204 -15.77 -12.32 15.36
C LYS A 204 -14.58 -13.02 14.70
N ARG A 205 -14.38 -14.28 15.11
CA ARG A 205 -13.46 -15.22 14.49
C ARG A 205 -14.22 -16.24 13.64
N TYR A 206 -13.69 -16.57 12.48
CA TYR A 206 -14.24 -17.57 11.57
C TYR A 206 -13.45 -18.87 11.62
N ASN A 207 -14.11 -19.99 11.33
CA ASN A 207 -13.41 -21.25 11.11
C ASN A 207 -12.65 -21.17 9.77
N HIS A 208 -11.45 -21.79 9.70
CA HIS A 208 -10.63 -21.86 8.48
C HIS A 208 -11.32 -22.64 7.33
N HIS A 209 -12.46 -23.30 7.57
CA HIS A 209 -13.27 -24.00 6.58
C HIS A 209 -14.63 -23.33 6.33
N ASP A 210 -14.87 -22.12 6.84
CA ASP A 210 -16.09 -21.36 6.61
C ASP A 210 -16.17 -20.93 5.14
N GLU A 211 -17.16 -21.41 4.39
CA GLU A 211 -17.27 -21.18 2.95
C GLU A 211 -17.52 -19.72 2.59
N GLU A 212 -18.33 -18.99 3.38
CA GLU A 212 -18.57 -17.57 3.14
C GLU A 212 -17.29 -16.77 3.31
N PHE A 213 -16.57 -17.03 4.40
CA PHE A 213 -15.30 -16.36 4.71
C PHE A 213 -14.24 -16.65 3.65
N LEU A 214 -14.04 -17.93 3.28
CA LEU A 214 -13.10 -18.32 2.22
C LEU A 214 -13.45 -17.72 0.86
N SER A 215 -14.75 -17.55 0.57
CA SER A 215 -15.19 -16.91 -0.68
C SER A 215 -14.75 -15.44 -0.73
N VAL A 216 -14.85 -14.71 0.39
CA VAL A 216 -14.41 -13.29 0.49
C VAL A 216 -12.89 -13.18 0.31
N LEU A 217 -12.12 -14.08 0.92
CA LEU A 217 -10.65 -14.11 0.76
C LEU A 217 -10.26 -14.38 -0.70
N LYS A 218 -10.90 -15.35 -1.34
CA LYS A 218 -10.67 -15.67 -2.75
C LYS A 218 -11.01 -14.49 -3.66
N PHE A 219 -12.11 -13.79 -3.43
CA PHE A 219 -12.46 -12.60 -4.20
C PHE A 219 -11.41 -11.49 -4.07
N ASN A 220 -10.82 -11.33 -2.88
CA ASN A 220 -9.74 -10.37 -2.70
C ASN A 220 -8.48 -10.76 -3.50
N ASP A 221 -8.10 -12.03 -3.51
CA ASP A 221 -6.96 -12.51 -4.29
C ASP A 221 -7.18 -12.32 -5.79
N ASP A 222 -8.37 -12.62 -6.28
CA ASP A 222 -8.75 -12.42 -7.67
C ASP A 222 -8.74 -10.94 -8.05
N PHE A 223 -9.17 -10.06 -7.12
CA PHE A 223 -9.10 -8.62 -7.31
C PHE A 223 -7.65 -8.10 -7.34
N VAL A 224 -6.81 -8.50 -6.40
CA VAL A 224 -5.39 -8.09 -6.34
C VAL A 224 -4.67 -8.50 -7.63
N LYS A 225 -4.91 -9.70 -8.13
CA LYS A 225 -4.38 -10.18 -9.43
C LYS A 225 -4.92 -9.36 -10.61
N ALA A 226 -6.21 -9.07 -10.61
CA ALA A 226 -6.84 -8.29 -11.70
C ALA A 226 -6.45 -6.80 -11.67
N SER A 227 -6.17 -6.24 -10.49
CA SER A 227 -5.79 -4.83 -10.29
C SER A 227 -4.30 -4.58 -10.48
N GLY A 228 -3.52 -5.63 -10.66
CA GLY A 228 -2.05 -5.56 -10.71
C GLY A 228 -1.47 -4.91 -11.94
N VAL A 229 -2.25 -4.73 -12.98
CA VAL A 229 -1.85 -4.00 -14.17
C VAL A 229 -2.63 -2.69 -14.21
N PHE A 230 -1.97 -1.59 -14.56
CA PHE A 230 -2.64 -0.31 -14.78
C PHE A 230 -3.90 -0.52 -15.62
N ASN A 231 -5.07 -0.32 -15.01
CA ASN A 231 -6.34 -0.47 -15.74
C ASN A 231 -6.38 0.61 -16.84
N PRO A 232 -6.43 0.26 -18.14
CA PRO A 232 -6.44 1.25 -19.19
C PRO A 232 -7.62 2.25 -19.07
N ALA A 233 -8.73 1.86 -18.46
CA ALA A 233 -9.88 2.74 -18.24
C ALA A 233 -9.60 3.87 -17.22
N ASP A 234 -8.56 3.75 -16.39
CA ASP A 234 -8.12 4.81 -15.50
C ASP A 234 -7.42 5.94 -16.26
N PHE A 235 -6.78 5.62 -17.40
CA PHE A 235 -5.91 6.50 -18.15
C PHE A 235 -6.43 6.88 -19.53
N ILE A 236 -7.38 6.13 -20.06
CA ILE A 236 -8.03 6.37 -21.37
C ILE A 236 -9.53 6.49 -21.12
N PRO A 237 -10.06 7.72 -20.97
CA PRO A 237 -11.43 7.95 -20.50
C PRO A 237 -12.53 7.30 -21.32
N CYS A 238 -12.36 7.16 -22.64
CA CYS A 238 -13.36 6.51 -23.50
C CYS A 238 -13.55 5.02 -23.17
N LEU A 239 -12.56 4.35 -22.58
CA LEU A 239 -12.67 2.95 -22.18
C LEU A 239 -13.57 2.75 -20.94
N ARG A 240 -13.85 3.81 -20.17
CA ARG A 240 -14.76 3.76 -19.00
C ARG A 240 -16.19 3.37 -19.39
N TYR A 241 -16.58 3.65 -20.64
CA TYR A 241 -17.92 3.38 -21.16
C TYR A 241 -18.05 2.01 -21.84
N LEU A 242 -16.94 1.28 -21.98
CA LEU A 242 -16.94 -0.06 -22.55
C LEU A 242 -17.19 -1.12 -21.48
N PRO A 243 -17.97 -2.18 -21.78
CA PRO A 243 -18.22 -3.28 -20.84
C PRO A 243 -17.01 -4.22 -20.74
N LEU A 244 -15.89 -3.71 -20.22
CA LEU A 244 -14.66 -4.47 -20.08
C LEU A 244 -14.82 -5.58 -19.03
N PRO A 245 -14.35 -6.81 -19.30
CA PRO A 245 -14.43 -7.92 -18.35
C PRO A 245 -13.81 -7.58 -16.98
N ALA A 246 -12.70 -6.86 -16.96
CA ALA A 246 -12.05 -6.41 -15.72
C ALA A 246 -12.92 -5.47 -14.88
N ALA A 247 -13.65 -4.55 -15.54
CA ALA A 247 -14.57 -3.64 -14.85
C ALA A 247 -15.78 -4.39 -14.26
N LYS A 248 -16.28 -5.42 -14.97
CA LYS A 248 -17.37 -6.28 -14.47
C LYS A 248 -16.90 -7.08 -13.26
N ALA A 249 -15.75 -7.74 -13.36
CA ALA A 249 -15.16 -8.52 -12.25
C ALA A 249 -14.92 -7.64 -11.01
N ALA A 250 -14.39 -6.42 -11.19
CA ALA A 250 -14.20 -5.48 -10.11
C ALA A 250 -15.53 -5.11 -9.42
N ARG A 251 -16.58 -4.80 -10.18
CA ARG A 251 -17.90 -4.48 -9.60
C ARG A 251 -18.51 -5.64 -8.82
N GLU A 252 -18.41 -6.87 -9.35
CA GLU A 252 -18.92 -8.07 -8.68
C GLU A 252 -18.13 -8.33 -7.37
N PHE A 253 -16.81 -8.13 -7.40
CA PHE A 253 -15.98 -8.21 -6.19
C PHE A 253 -16.44 -7.19 -5.14
N TYR A 254 -16.48 -5.90 -5.53
CA TYR A 254 -16.89 -4.85 -4.58
C TYR A 254 -18.30 -5.03 -4.04
N GLY A 255 -19.24 -5.47 -4.87
CA GLY A 255 -20.59 -5.76 -4.41
C GLY A 255 -20.58 -6.78 -3.27
N LYS A 256 -20.01 -7.96 -3.50
CA LYS A 256 -19.95 -9.04 -2.50
C LYS A 256 -19.15 -8.66 -1.25
N PHE A 257 -18.03 -7.95 -1.45
CA PHE A 257 -17.19 -7.49 -0.36
C PHE A 257 -17.90 -6.45 0.52
N ASN A 258 -18.56 -5.48 -0.09
CA ASN A 258 -19.36 -4.50 0.61
C ASN A 258 -20.55 -5.13 1.34
N ASP A 259 -21.26 -6.04 0.70
CA ASP A 259 -22.39 -6.76 1.32
C ASP A 259 -21.94 -7.53 2.58
N PHE A 260 -20.78 -8.18 2.50
CA PHE A 260 -20.20 -8.90 3.63
C PHE A 260 -19.91 -7.97 4.82
N VAL A 261 -19.28 -6.80 4.57
CA VAL A 261 -18.96 -5.84 5.62
C VAL A 261 -20.21 -5.13 6.15
N GLU A 262 -21.05 -4.66 5.23
CA GLU A 262 -22.24 -3.87 5.58
C GLU A 262 -23.21 -4.66 6.47
N HIS A 263 -23.44 -5.94 6.17
CA HIS A 263 -24.29 -6.80 6.97
C HIS A 263 -23.81 -6.85 8.44
N ARG A 264 -22.52 -7.04 8.66
CA ARG A 264 -21.91 -7.15 10.00
C ARG A 264 -21.90 -5.82 10.75
N VAL A 265 -21.63 -4.73 10.07
CA VAL A 265 -21.64 -3.39 10.68
C VAL A 265 -23.07 -2.98 11.04
N LYS A 266 -24.08 -3.35 10.23
CA LYS A 266 -25.50 -3.11 10.56
C LYS A 266 -25.93 -3.83 11.85
N ASP A 267 -25.46 -5.05 12.08
CA ASP A 267 -25.72 -5.79 13.32
C ASP A 267 -25.17 -5.03 14.54
N HIS A 268 -24.01 -4.37 14.39
CA HIS A 268 -23.41 -3.55 15.47
C HIS A 268 -24.31 -2.37 15.85
N PHE A 269 -24.92 -1.67 14.91
CA PHE A 269 -25.83 -0.56 15.24
C PHE A 269 -27.03 -0.99 16.10
N VAL A 270 -27.48 -2.24 15.96
CA VAL A 270 -28.60 -2.79 16.72
C VAL A 270 -28.15 -3.29 18.08
N THR A 271 -26.93 -3.84 18.18
CA THR A 271 -26.40 -4.51 19.37
C THR A 271 -25.36 -3.69 20.13
N TYR A 272 -25.18 -2.42 19.78
CA TYR A 272 -24.18 -1.54 20.40
C TYR A 272 -24.47 -1.32 21.89
N ASP A 273 -23.44 -1.48 22.72
CA ASP A 273 -23.45 -1.18 24.15
C ASP A 273 -22.32 -0.18 24.46
N GLU A 274 -22.68 0.97 25.01
CA GLU A 274 -21.73 2.03 25.37
C GLU A 274 -20.73 1.65 26.47
N ASN A 275 -21.05 0.62 27.26
CA ASN A 275 -20.21 0.15 28.36
C ASN A 275 -19.29 -0.99 27.97
N HIS A 276 -19.43 -1.54 26.74
CA HIS A 276 -18.66 -2.71 26.31
C HIS A 276 -18.31 -2.61 24.83
N PHE A 277 -17.04 -2.31 24.53
CA PHE A 277 -16.52 -2.25 23.15
C PHE A 277 -15.96 -3.60 22.73
N ARG A 278 -16.60 -4.24 21.77
CA ARG A 278 -16.19 -5.55 21.23
C ARG A 278 -15.04 -5.42 20.21
N ASP A 279 -15.03 -4.30 19.47
CA ASP A 279 -14.20 -4.13 18.29
C ASP A 279 -14.12 -2.64 17.85
N ILE A 280 -13.47 -2.39 16.71
CA ILE A 280 -13.30 -1.03 16.16
C ILE A 280 -14.61 -0.45 15.63
N THR A 281 -15.58 -1.27 15.22
CA THR A 281 -16.89 -0.80 14.77
C THR A 281 -17.64 -0.17 15.95
N ASP A 282 -17.65 -0.81 17.11
CA ASP A 282 -18.21 -0.23 18.35
C ASP A 282 -17.45 1.05 18.74
N ALA A 283 -16.12 1.08 18.61
CA ALA A 283 -15.34 2.27 18.91
C ALA A 283 -15.65 3.43 17.95
N LEU A 284 -15.90 3.16 16.67
CA LEU A 284 -16.33 4.17 15.69
C LEU A 284 -17.72 4.72 15.98
N ILE A 285 -18.65 3.85 16.38
CA ILE A 285 -20.01 4.23 16.79
C ILE A 285 -19.94 5.13 18.02
N SER A 286 -19.16 4.75 19.05
CA SER A 286 -18.97 5.52 20.28
C SER A 286 -18.45 6.92 19.99
N VAL A 287 -17.33 7.02 19.31
CA VAL A 287 -16.71 8.33 18.96
C VAL A 287 -17.68 9.19 18.15
N SER A 288 -18.47 8.59 17.26
CA SER A 288 -19.47 9.32 16.48
C SER A 288 -20.64 9.82 17.32
N ASN A 289 -21.10 9.01 18.30
CA ASN A 289 -22.16 9.39 19.23
C ASN A 289 -21.71 10.49 20.20
N GLU A 290 -20.47 10.41 20.73
CA GLU A 290 -19.87 11.48 21.54
C GLU A 290 -19.87 12.81 20.79
N ASN A 291 -19.43 12.81 19.52
CA ASN A 291 -19.38 14.04 18.72
C ASN A 291 -20.80 14.59 18.45
N ARG A 292 -21.81 13.73 18.24
CA ARG A 292 -23.22 14.18 18.10
C ARG A 292 -23.76 14.79 19.39
N ALA A 293 -23.48 14.19 20.53
CA ALA A 293 -23.92 14.68 21.84
C ALA A 293 -23.32 16.05 22.18
N ASN A 294 -22.08 16.29 21.76
CA ASN A 294 -21.40 17.58 21.94
C ASN A 294 -21.84 18.65 20.95
N GLY A 295 -22.84 18.39 20.09
CA GLY A 295 -23.32 19.35 19.08
C GLY A 295 -22.31 19.63 17.98
N GLU A 296 -21.26 18.81 17.87
CA GLU A 296 -20.30 18.95 16.79
C GLU A 296 -20.93 18.48 15.46
N THR A 297 -20.86 19.34 14.45
CA THR A 297 -21.23 18.98 13.05
C THR A 297 -20.30 17.92 12.45
N THR A 298 -19.45 17.35 13.28
CA THR A 298 -18.29 16.50 12.95
C THR A 298 -18.52 15.01 13.23
N ALA A 299 -19.77 14.56 13.44
CA ALA A 299 -20.09 13.15 13.60
C ALA A 299 -20.09 12.40 12.24
N LEU A 300 -19.59 11.17 12.23
CA LEU A 300 -19.75 10.30 11.04
C LEU A 300 -21.21 9.82 10.95
N SER A 301 -21.73 9.77 9.72
CA SER A 301 -22.98 9.04 9.47
C SER A 301 -22.75 7.54 9.57
N ASN A 302 -23.83 6.77 9.78
CA ASN A 302 -23.74 5.31 9.82
C ASN A 302 -23.14 4.75 8.53
N GLU A 303 -23.47 5.33 7.37
CA GLU A 303 -22.89 4.98 6.08
C GLU A 303 -21.36 5.22 6.06
N LYS A 304 -20.89 6.35 6.60
CA LYS A 304 -19.46 6.64 6.71
C LYS A 304 -18.73 5.70 7.66
N ILE A 305 -19.40 5.18 8.71
CA ILE A 305 -18.85 4.14 9.57
C ILE A 305 -18.66 2.85 8.78
N VAL A 306 -19.69 2.39 8.04
CA VAL A 306 -19.60 1.22 7.15
C VAL A 306 -18.41 1.35 6.17
N ILE A 307 -18.32 2.50 5.51
CA ILE A 307 -17.22 2.79 4.56
C ILE A 307 -15.86 2.71 5.26
N THR A 308 -15.73 3.27 6.46
CA THR A 308 -14.48 3.28 7.22
C THR A 308 -14.07 1.86 7.63
N VAL A 309 -15.02 1.04 8.09
CA VAL A 309 -14.76 -0.37 8.44
C VAL A 309 -14.40 -1.17 7.20
N ASN A 310 -15.06 -0.92 6.07
CA ASN A 310 -14.74 -1.55 4.79
C ASN A 310 -13.29 -1.26 4.36
N ASP A 311 -12.84 -0.01 4.48
CA ASP A 311 -11.46 0.38 4.19
C ASP A 311 -10.45 -0.32 5.11
N ILE A 312 -10.74 -0.41 6.42
CA ILE A 312 -9.86 -1.06 7.40
C ILE A 312 -9.79 -2.57 7.13
N PHE A 313 -10.94 -3.22 6.94
CA PHE A 313 -11.02 -4.64 6.65
C PHE A 313 -10.30 -4.99 5.34
N GLY A 314 -10.61 -4.29 4.25
CA GLY A 314 -10.02 -4.55 2.93
C GLY A 314 -8.51 -4.33 2.86
N ALA A 315 -7.98 -3.35 3.61
CA ALA A 315 -6.54 -3.08 3.64
C ALA A 315 -5.76 -4.02 4.58
N GLY A 316 -6.44 -4.59 5.61
CA GLY A 316 -5.78 -5.20 6.75
C GLY A 316 -5.16 -6.57 6.44
N PHE A 317 -5.88 -7.48 5.79
CA PHE A 317 -5.43 -8.87 5.73
C PHE A 317 -4.50 -9.16 4.53
N GLY A 318 -4.79 -8.66 3.35
CA GLY A 318 -3.99 -8.96 2.15
C GLY A 318 -2.54 -8.46 2.25
N THR A 319 -2.33 -7.28 2.81
CA THR A 319 -0.99 -6.68 2.94
C THR A 319 -0.11 -7.41 3.95
N VAL A 320 -0.65 -7.75 5.12
CA VAL A 320 0.08 -8.49 6.17
C VAL A 320 0.37 -9.92 5.72
N SER A 321 -0.61 -10.59 5.09
CA SER A 321 -0.41 -11.92 4.50
C SER A 321 0.69 -11.93 3.45
N THR A 322 0.72 -10.93 2.54
CA THR A 322 1.80 -10.80 1.55
C THR A 322 3.16 -10.63 2.22
N CYS A 323 3.25 -9.80 3.27
CA CYS A 323 4.49 -9.65 4.03
C CYS A 323 4.96 -10.98 4.64
N LEU A 324 4.08 -11.75 5.28
CA LEU A 324 4.42 -13.04 5.89
C LEU A 324 4.86 -14.07 4.84
N GLN A 325 4.28 -14.05 3.63
CA GLN A 325 4.76 -14.88 2.53
C GLN A 325 6.22 -14.55 2.17
N TRP A 326 6.59 -13.27 2.10
CA TRP A 326 7.98 -12.86 1.90
C TRP A 326 8.87 -13.24 3.09
N VAL A 327 8.38 -13.12 4.32
CA VAL A 327 9.07 -13.56 5.55
C VAL A 327 9.46 -15.02 5.44
N PHE A 328 8.53 -15.93 5.12
CA PHE A 328 8.82 -17.36 4.99
C PHE A 328 9.81 -17.65 3.86
N LEU A 329 9.68 -16.96 2.74
CA LEU A 329 10.61 -17.12 1.61
C LEU A 329 12.05 -16.73 2.00
N TYR A 330 12.23 -15.59 2.73
CA TYR A 330 13.55 -15.19 3.23
C TYR A 330 14.10 -16.15 4.31
N LEU A 331 13.27 -16.62 5.22
CA LEU A 331 13.70 -17.59 6.24
C LEU A 331 14.24 -18.89 5.61
N MET A 332 13.57 -19.39 4.58
CA MET A 332 14.04 -20.58 3.85
C MET A 332 15.34 -20.33 3.09
N SER A 333 15.52 -19.13 2.54
CA SER A 333 16.70 -18.80 1.76
C SER A 333 17.92 -18.45 2.62
N LYS A 334 17.70 -18.13 3.91
CA LYS A 334 18.70 -17.65 4.87
C LYS A 334 18.59 -18.39 6.21
N PRO A 335 18.91 -19.70 6.24
CA PRO A 335 18.82 -20.51 7.47
C PRO A 335 19.62 -19.93 8.64
N GLU A 336 20.74 -19.26 8.34
CA GLU A 336 21.59 -18.59 9.33
C GLU A 336 20.89 -17.41 10.01
N VAL A 337 20.06 -16.66 9.26
CA VAL A 337 19.24 -15.57 9.80
C VAL A 337 18.15 -16.14 10.70
N GLN A 338 17.50 -17.20 10.27
CA GLN A 338 16.49 -17.89 11.09
C GLN A 338 17.09 -18.36 12.41
N THR A 339 18.29 -18.96 12.39
CA THR A 339 18.97 -19.42 13.60
C THR A 339 19.23 -18.28 14.58
N LYS A 340 19.73 -17.12 14.10
CA LYS A 340 19.96 -15.95 14.95
C LYS A 340 18.66 -15.41 15.59
N ILE A 341 17.56 -15.38 14.84
CA ILE A 341 16.25 -14.99 15.39
C ILE A 341 15.82 -15.99 16.47
N GLN A 342 16.02 -17.27 16.23
CA GLN A 342 15.64 -18.32 17.18
C GLN A 342 16.50 -18.30 18.45
N GLU A 343 17.77 -17.97 18.35
CA GLU A 343 18.69 -17.75 19.48
C GLU A 343 18.23 -16.54 20.30
N GLU A 344 17.96 -15.41 19.63
CA GLU A 344 17.47 -14.19 20.31
C GLU A 344 16.15 -14.43 21.06
N ILE A 345 15.18 -15.15 20.45
CA ILE A 345 13.93 -15.53 21.10
C ILE A 345 14.20 -16.42 22.32
N GLY A 346 15.09 -17.41 22.19
CA GLY A 346 15.47 -18.31 23.29
C GLY A 346 16.09 -17.58 24.47
N GLU A 347 16.97 -16.62 24.21
CA GLU A 347 17.67 -15.82 25.24
C GLU A 347 16.74 -14.80 25.94
N LYS A 348 15.87 -14.13 25.19
CA LYS A 348 15.08 -13.00 25.70
C LYS A 348 13.71 -13.39 26.22
N ILE A 349 13.04 -14.31 25.56
CA ILE A 349 11.66 -14.75 25.91
C ILE A 349 11.67 -16.15 26.50
N GLY A 350 12.55 -17.04 26.02
CA GLY A 350 12.55 -18.46 26.41
C GLY A 350 11.27 -19.16 25.95
N LEU A 351 10.60 -19.84 26.91
CA LEU A 351 9.35 -20.58 26.65
C LEU A 351 8.08 -19.77 26.90
N LYS A 352 8.18 -18.50 27.31
CA LYS A 352 7.01 -17.64 27.49
C LYS A 352 6.39 -17.30 26.14
N PRO A 353 5.05 -17.23 26.04
CA PRO A 353 4.44 -16.79 24.80
C PRO A 353 4.89 -15.37 24.43
N PRO A 354 5.26 -15.10 23.16
CA PRO A 354 5.65 -13.78 22.70
C PRO A 354 4.54 -12.74 22.92
N ARG A 355 4.95 -11.49 23.25
CA ARG A 355 4.07 -10.36 23.53
C ARG A 355 4.47 -9.12 22.72
N PHE A 356 3.55 -8.16 22.56
CA PHE A 356 3.86 -6.89 21.86
C PHE A 356 5.03 -6.13 22.50
N GLU A 357 5.17 -6.20 23.82
CA GLU A 357 6.26 -5.53 24.52
C GLU A 357 7.64 -6.11 24.23
N ASP A 358 7.72 -7.40 23.86
CA ASP A 358 8.97 -8.09 23.55
C ASP A 358 9.67 -7.54 22.31
N ARG A 359 8.93 -6.82 21.44
CA ARG A 359 9.51 -6.10 20.29
C ARG A 359 10.63 -5.14 20.68
N LYS A 360 10.63 -4.64 21.90
CA LYS A 360 11.65 -3.70 22.41
C LYS A 360 12.96 -4.40 22.71
N GLU A 361 12.93 -5.70 22.95
CA GLU A 361 14.07 -6.52 23.34
C GLU A 361 14.60 -7.42 22.20
N LEU A 362 13.75 -7.74 21.21
CA LEU A 362 14.09 -8.60 20.07
C LEU A 362 14.61 -7.76 18.89
N HIS A 363 15.81 -7.22 19.04
CA HIS A 363 16.40 -6.26 18.11
C HIS A 363 16.74 -6.87 16.75
N TYR A 364 17.26 -8.10 16.72
CA TYR A 364 17.59 -8.79 15.48
C TYR A 364 16.34 -9.20 14.71
N THR A 365 15.33 -9.64 15.42
CA THR A 365 14.01 -9.96 14.86
C THR A 365 13.36 -8.73 14.22
N GLU A 366 13.36 -7.58 14.90
CA GLU A 366 12.88 -6.32 14.33
C GLU A 366 13.74 -5.85 13.14
N ALA A 367 15.06 -6.05 13.20
CA ALA A 367 15.96 -5.78 12.08
C ALA A 367 15.62 -6.64 10.86
N PHE A 368 15.34 -7.93 11.07
CA PHE A 368 14.88 -8.83 10.00
C PHE A 368 13.55 -8.36 9.37
N ILE A 369 12.55 -8.01 10.18
CA ILE A 369 11.26 -7.52 9.67
C ILE A 369 11.44 -6.25 8.82
N ASN A 370 12.26 -5.30 9.30
CA ASN A 370 12.55 -4.09 8.54
C ASN A 370 13.31 -4.37 7.24
N GLU A 371 14.21 -5.36 7.22
CA GLU A 371 14.90 -5.76 5.99
C GLU A 371 13.96 -6.49 5.01
N VAL A 372 13.00 -7.28 5.50
CA VAL A 372 11.93 -7.83 4.65
C VAL A 372 11.14 -6.70 4.01
N PHE A 373 10.69 -5.71 4.76
CA PHE A 373 9.98 -4.54 4.21
C PHE A 373 10.80 -3.81 3.16
N ARG A 374 12.07 -3.55 3.44
CA ARG A 374 12.95 -2.82 2.54
C ARG A 374 13.24 -3.61 1.27
N HIS A 375 13.72 -4.84 1.41
CA HIS A 375 14.27 -5.62 0.31
C HIS A 375 13.18 -6.18 -0.61
N SER A 376 12.07 -6.69 -0.05
CA SER A 376 10.94 -7.12 -0.88
C SER A 376 10.23 -5.94 -1.53
N SER A 377 10.16 -4.81 -0.82
CA SER A 377 9.36 -3.63 -1.24
C SER A 377 8.01 -4.05 -1.82
N PHE A 378 7.34 -5.00 -1.16
CA PHE A 378 6.12 -5.63 -1.67
C PHE A 378 4.97 -4.64 -1.94
N ILE A 379 5.08 -3.41 -1.48
CA ILE A 379 4.28 -2.26 -1.92
C ILE A 379 5.23 -1.30 -2.65
N PRO A 380 5.39 -1.41 -3.98
CA PRO A 380 6.39 -0.64 -4.71
C PRO A 380 6.03 0.83 -4.89
N PHE A 381 4.74 1.17 -4.83
CA PHE A 381 4.22 2.53 -4.94
C PHE A 381 3.23 2.81 -3.81
N THR A 382 3.09 4.09 -3.43
CA THR A 382 1.90 4.51 -2.66
C THR A 382 0.65 4.39 -3.54
N ILE A 383 -0.54 4.34 -2.93
CA ILE A 383 -1.75 4.66 -3.68
C ILE A 383 -1.53 6.03 -4.36
N PRO A 384 -1.82 6.18 -5.68
CA PRO A 384 -1.56 7.41 -6.40
C PRO A 384 -2.05 8.66 -5.69
N HIS A 385 -1.21 9.69 -5.64
CA HIS A 385 -1.54 11.01 -5.11
C HIS A 385 -2.01 11.93 -6.22
N CYS A 386 -2.59 13.06 -5.84
CA CYS A 386 -3.01 14.11 -6.76
C CYS A 386 -2.72 15.48 -6.17
N ALA A 387 -2.26 16.40 -7.01
CA ALA A 387 -2.11 17.79 -6.62
C ALA A 387 -3.47 18.44 -6.36
N THR A 388 -3.70 18.95 -5.16
CA THR A 388 -4.96 19.61 -4.74
C THR A 388 -5.06 21.05 -5.23
N LYS A 389 -3.92 21.64 -5.59
CA LYS A 389 -3.75 23.02 -6.13
C LYS A 389 -2.47 23.04 -6.97
N ASP A 390 -2.28 24.14 -7.69
CA ASP A 390 -0.99 24.42 -8.35
C ASP A 390 0.12 24.47 -7.31
N ALA A 391 1.22 23.79 -7.57
CA ALA A 391 2.34 23.67 -6.63
C ALA A 391 3.69 23.67 -7.35
N ILE A 392 4.76 23.90 -6.58
CA ILE A 392 6.14 23.78 -7.05
C ILE A 392 6.79 22.59 -6.33
N LEU A 393 7.34 21.67 -7.10
CA LEU A 393 8.05 20.52 -6.60
C LEU A 393 9.49 20.54 -7.15
N ASN A 394 10.46 20.78 -6.28
CA ASN A 394 11.89 20.88 -6.67
C ASN A 394 12.15 21.84 -7.85
N GLY A 395 11.44 22.97 -7.88
CA GLY A 395 11.53 23.96 -8.95
C GLY A 395 10.66 23.67 -10.17
N TYR A 396 10.00 22.53 -10.25
CA TYR A 396 9.07 22.21 -11.32
C TYR A 396 7.63 22.60 -10.96
N TYR A 397 6.94 23.18 -11.93
CA TYR A 397 5.52 23.50 -11.80
C TYR A 397 4.65 22.26 -12.00
N ILE A 398 3.83 21.98 -11.00
CA ILE A 398 2.88 20.87 -10.97
C ILE A 398 1.46 21.47 -10.94
N PRO A 399 0.71 21.38 -12.05
CA PRO A 399 -0.67 21.84 -12.09
C PRO A 399 -1.59 21.09 -11.12
N GLN A 400 -2.64 21.76 -10.66
CA GLN A 400 -3.75 21.12 -9.95
C GLN A 400 -4.26 19.89 -10.73
N ASN A 401 -4.72 18.87 -10.03
CA ASN A 401 -5.21 17.59 -10.56
C ASN A 401 -4.15 16.74 -11.28
N THR A 402 -2.87 17.09 -11.19
CA THR A 402 -1.79 16.22 -11.69
C THR A 402 -1.69 14.97 -10.84
N CYS A 403 -1.73 13.80 -11.49
CA CYS A 403 -1.50 12.51 -10.85
C CYS A 403 -0.02 12.35 -10.48
N ILE A 404 0.25 11.82 -9.29
CA ILE A 404 1.61 11.68 -8.75
C ILE A 404 1.82 10.27 -8.23
N PHE A 405 2.85 9.61 -8.75
CA PHE A 405 3.31 8.30 -8.28
C PHE A 405 4.55 8.46 -7.42
N ILE A 406 4.49 7.93 -6.20
CA ILE A 406 5.64 7.89 -5.29
C ILE A 406 6.27 6.50 -5.40
N ASN A 407 7.50 6.44 -5.89
CA ASN A 407 8.23 5.20 -6.08
C ASN A 407 8.94 4.78 -4.79
N MET A 408 8.23 4.02 -3.94
CA MET A 408 8.77 3.53 -2.68
C MET A 408 9.86 2.47 -2.89
N TYR A 409 9.72 1.65 -3.94
CA TYR A 409 10.73 0.66 -4.30
C TYR A 409 12.09 1.32 -4.52
N GLN A 410 12.13 2.43 -5.29
CA GLN A 410 13.36 3.13 -5.56
C GLN A 410 14.01 3.67 -4.27
N VAL A 411 13.21 4.27 -3.36
CA VAL A 411 13.74 4.78 -2.07
C VAL A 411 14.34 3.65 -1.22
N ASN A 412 13.69 2.49 -1.19
CA ASN A 412 14.15 1.31 -0.46
C ASN A 412 15.38 0.64 -1.11
N HIS A 413 15.67 0.95 -2.39
CA HIS A 413 16.81 0.41 -3.12
C HIS A 413 17.81 1.50 -3.58
N ASP A 414 17.71 2.72 -3.04
CA ASP A 414 18.62 3.81 -3.38
C ASP A 414 20.03 3.54 -2.85
N GLU A 415 21.01 3.44 -3.75
CA GLU A 415 22.42 3.20 -3.42
C GLU A 415 23.03 4.34 -2.57
N ASN A 416 22.43 5.54 -2.60
CA ASN A 416 22.85 6.66 -1.75
C ASN A 416 22.37 6.50 -0.30
N LEU A 417 21.34 5.70 -0.06
CA LEU A 417 20.77 5.45 1.27
C LEU A 417 21.22 4.11 1.85
N TRP A 418 21.39 3.12 1.00
CA TRP A 418 21.59 1.73 1.37
C TRP A 418 22.86 1.15 0.73
N VAL A 419 23.81 0.76 1.56
CA VAL A 419 25.01 0.05 1.08
C VAL A 419 24.59 -1.33 0.56
N ASN A 420 24.91 -1.63 -0.70
CA ASN A 420 24.50 -2.88 -1.38
C ASN A 420 23.00 -3.16 -1.24
N PRO A 421 22.12 -2.32 -1.80
CA PRO A 421 20.68 -2.38 -1.55
C PRO A 421 20.02 -3.69 -1.99
N TYR A 422 20.60 -4.40 -2.95
CA TYR A 422 20.09 -5.67 -3.46
C TYR A 422 20.55 -6.91 -2.68
N VAL A 423 21.34 -6.70 -1.61
CA VAL A 423 21.72 -7.78 -0.70
C VAL A 423 20.81 -7.73 0.53
N PHE A 424 20.13 -8.85 0.81
CA PHE A 424 19.35 -9.03 2.03
C PHE A 424 20.26 -9.15 3.23
N LYS A 425 20.20 -8.19 4.15
CA LYS A 425 21.11 -8.09 5.31
C LYS A 425 20.41 -7.41 6.49
N PRO A 426 19.82 -8.13 7.42
CA PRO A 426 19.18 -7.57 8.62
C PRO A 426 20.11 -6.69 9.46
N GLU A 427 21.40 -7.03 9.51
CA GLU A 427 22.40 -6.32 10.33
C GLU A 427 22.58 -4.83 9.97
N ARG A 428 22.06 -4.40 8.78
CA ARG A 428 22.06 -2.96 8.43
C ARG A 428 21.20 -2.10 9.36
N PHE A 429 20.27 -2.73 10.06
CA PHE A 429 19.38 -2.09 11.01
C PHE A 429 19.84 -2.18 12.47
N LEU A 430 21.03 -2.70 12.70
CA LEU A 430 21.62 -2.76 14.04
C LEU A 430 22.70 -1.70 14.20
N ASP A 431 22.84 -1.18 15.42
CA ASP A 431 23.96 -0.36 15.81
C ASP A 431 25.17 -1.23 16.24
N GLU A 432 26.26 -0.60 16.66
CA GLU A 432 27.48 -1.26 17.09
C GLU A 432 27.31 -2.16 18.35
N ASN A 433 26.22 -1.94 19.11
CA ASN A 433 25.87 -2.72 20.30
C ASN A 433 24.84 -3.83 19.99
N GLY A 434 24.52 -4.06 18.71
CA GLY A 434 23.52 -5.03 18.29
C GLY A 434 22.06 -4.59 18.56
N LYS A 435 21.81 -3.32 18.92
CA LYS A 435 20.47 -2.79 19.13
C LYS A 435 19.88 -2.24 17.84
N LEU A 436 18.54 -2.28 17.73
CA LEU A 436 17.83 -1.74 16.58
C LEU A 436 18.10 -0.24 16.41
N ASN A 437 18.67 0.13 15.27
CA ASN A 437 18.89 1.50 14.85
C ASN A 437 17.59 2.09 14.27
N LYS A 438 16.84 2.79 15.11
CA LYS A 438 15.55 3.40 14.75
C LYS A 438 15.67 4.36 13.57
N SER A 439 16.75 5.16 13.51
CA SER A 439 17.00 6.10 12.42
C SER A 439 17.14 5.40 11.06
N MET A 440 17.71 4.20 11.03
CA MET A 440 17.77 3.38 9.82
C MET A 440 16.41 2.76 9.49
N ALA A 441 15.68 2.25 10.49
CA ALA A 441 14.35 1.68 10.30
C ALA A 441 13.35 2.70 9.75
N GLU A 442 13.42 3.97 10.18
CA GLU A 442 12.59 5.08 9.71
C GLU A 442 12.83 5.46 8.24
N LYS A 443 13.94 5.04 7.64
CA LYS A 443 14.21 5.25 6.21
C LYS A 443 13.45 4.29 5.31
N VAL A 444 12.98 3.16 5.85
CA VAL A 444 12.19 2.17 5.09
C VAL A 444 10.82 2.75 4.77
N LEU A 445 10.56 2.89 3.49
CA LEU A 445 9.31 3.46 3.01
C LEU A 445 8.37 2.34 2.54
N ILE A 446 7.48 1.90 3.41
CA ILE A 446 6.45 0.89 3.10
C ILE A 446 5.05 1.32 3.55
N PHE A 447 4.96 2.08 4.65
CA PHE A 447 3.69 2.58 5.21
C PHE A 447 3.35 4.00 4.75
N GLY A 448 4.14 4.58 3.84
CA GLY A 448 4.02 5.98 3.43
C GLY A 448 4.36 6.97 4.55
N MET A 449 4.07 8.24 4.31
CA MET A 449 4.36 9.35 5.26
C MET A 449 3.25 10.39 5.26
N GLY A 450 3.25 11.26 6.27
CA GLY A 450 2.41 12.46 6.32
C GLY A 450 0.92 12.16 6.43
N ILE A 451 0.13 13.01 5.79
CA ILE A 451 -1.34 13.00 5.95
C ILE A 451 -2.02 11.74 5.37
N ARG A 452 -1.35 11.02 4.47
CA ARG A 452 -1.83 9.76 3.87
C ARG A 452 -1.09 8.53 4.42
N LYS A 453 -0.29 8.69 5.49
CA LYS A 453 0.39 7.56 6.14
C LYS A 453 -0.61 6.47 6.53
N CYS A 454 -0.20 5.21 6.42
CA CYS A 454 -0.99 4.04 6.80
C CYS A 454 -1.54 4.16 8.23
N LEU A 455 -2.81 3.87 8.41
CA LEU A 455 -3.47 3.88 9.72
C LEU A 455 -3.12 2.64 10.54
N GLY A 456 -2.94 1.51 9.87
CA GLY A 456 -2.72 0.19 10.48
C GLY A 456 -1.25 -0.18 10.69
N GLU A 457 -0.29 0.75 10.56
CA GLU A 457 1.14 0.41 10.66
C GLU A 457 1.48 -0.32 11.96
N GLU A 458 1.00 0.17 13.10
CA GLU A 458 1.29 -0.43 14.40
C GLU A 458 0.65 -1.81 14.54
N VAL A 459 -0.61 -1.95 14.09
CA VAL A 459 -1.32 -3.23 14.06
C VAL A 459 -0.58 -4.24 13.21
N ALA A 460 -0.22 -3.86 11.98
CA ALA A 460 0.49 -4.75 11.05
C ALA A 460 1.87 -5.19 11.57
N ARG A 461 2.64 -4.25 12.14
CA ARG A 461 3.95 -4.57 12.74
C ARG A 461 3.83 -5.53 13.92
N ASN A 462 2.86 -5.32 14.80
CA ASN A 462 2.60 -6.17 15.94
C ASN A 462 2.15 -7.56 15.51
N GLU A 463 1.27 -7.65 14.53
CA GLU A 463 0.77 -8.91 14.00
C GLU A 463 1.87 -9.72 13.32
N ILE A 464 2.67 -9.10 12.45
CA ILE A 464 3.81 -9.76 11.80
C ILE A 464 4.80 -10.26 12.83
N PHE A 465 5.11 -9.43 13.84
CA PHE A 465 6.05 -9.78 14.91
C PHE A 465 5.57 -10.99 15.72
N ILE A 466 4.33 -11.00 16.22
CA ILE A 466 3.80 -12.10 17.03
C ILE A 466 3.72 -13.39 16.20
N ILE A 467 3.22 -13.33 14.98
CA ILE A 467 3.11 -14.52 14.13
C ILE A 467 4.51 -15.10 13.86
N LEU A 468 5.47 -14.25 13.46
CA LEU A 468 6.84 -14.66 13.21
C LEU A 468 7.49 -15.27 14.45
N THR A 469 7.44 -14.58 15.58
CA THR A 469 8.11 -15.03 16.81
C THR A 469 7.46 -16.29 17.39
N THR A 470 6.14 -16.41 17.33
CA THR A 470 5.42 -17.62 17.79
C THR A 470 5.77 -18.83 16.93
N ILE A 471 5.85 -18.65 15.60
CA ILE A 471 6.27 -19.73 14.69
C ILE A 471 7.73 -20.12 14.98
N LEU A 472 8.65 -19.14 15.01
CA LEU A 472 10.09 -19.43 15.17
C LEU A 472 10.49 -19.84 16.58
N GLN A 473 9.67 -19.56 17.58
CA GLN A 473 9.87 -20.11 18.92
C GLN A 473 9.70 -21.64 18.94
N GLN A 474 8.74 -22.17 18.17
CA GLN A 474 8.33 -23.57 18.23
C GLN A 474 8.79 -24.39 17.03
N LEU A 475 8.95 -23.75 15.88
CA LEU A 475 9.19 -24.42 14.60
C LEU A 475 10.46 -23.91 13.94
N ARG A 476 11.04 -24.76 13.12
CA ARG A 476 11.99 -24.41 12.08
C ARG A 476 11.30 -24.48 10.73
N VAL A 477 11.42 -23.42 9.93
CA VAL A 477 10.83 -23.32 8.59
C VAL A 477 11.91 -23.65 7.56
N GLU A 478 11.68 -24.65 6.73
CA GLU A 478 12.65 -25.16 5.78
C GLU A 478 12.02 -25.27 4.39
N LYS A 479 12.87 -25.24 3.40
CA LYS A 479 12.50 -25.51 2.02
C LYS A 479 12.48 -27.04 1.82
N PRO A 480 11.43 -27.64 1.18
CA PRO A 480 11.50 -29.00 0.72
C PRO A 480 12.75 -29.23 -0.15
N PRO A 481 13.46 -30.35 0.01
CA PRO A 481 14.76 -30.60 -0.65
C PRO A 481 14.73 -30.42 -2.18
N GLU A 482 13.62 -30.82 -2.81
CA GLU A 482 13.42 -30.77 -4.26
C GLU A 482 13.02 -29.40 -4.80
N ASP A 483 12.63 -28.45 -3.95
CA ASP A 483 12.11 -27.15 -4.39
C ASP A 483 13.24 -26.14 -4.64
N HIS A 484 12.97 -25.23 -5.59
CA HIS A 484 13.80 -24.06 -5.85
C HIS A 484 13.07 -22.79 -5.46
N LEU A 485 13.76 -21.89 -4.77
CA LEU A 485 13.20 -20.60 -4.38
C LEU A 485 13.34 -19.59 -5.51
N ASP A 486 12.24 -18.94 -5.88
CA ASP A 486 12.22 -17.88 -6.89
C ASP A 486 11.76 -16.57 -6.24
N PHE A 487 12.64 -15.56 -6.25
CA PHE A 487 12.38 -14.23 -5.69
C PHE A 487 11.77 -13.24 -6.69
N THR A 488 11.52 -13.69 -7.93
CA THR A 488 10.86 -12.83 -8.92
C THR A 488 9.41 -12.58 -8.48
N PRO A 489 9.01 -11.32 -8.24
CA PRO A 489 7.67 -11.05 -7.77
C PRO A 489 6.63 -11.21 -8.87
N ILE A 490 5.40 -11.55 -8.47
CA ILE A 490 4.20 -11.34 -9.28
C ILE A 490 3.74 -9.92 -9.00
N TYR A 491 3.84 -9.05 -10.02
CA TYR A 491 3.48 -7.64 -9.87
C TYR A 491 1.98 -7.44 -9.74
N GLY A 492 1.57 -6.62 -8.78
CA GLY A 492 0.21 -6.25 -8.50
C GLY A 492 0.13 -4.96 -7.69
N LEU A 493 -1.01 -4.70 -7.05
CA LEU A 493 -1.12 -3.64 -6.03
C LEU A 493 -0.10 -3.90 -4.91
N THR A 494 0.07 -5.16 -4.55
CA THR A 494 1.19 -5.69 -3.78
C THR A 494 1.97 -6.66 -4.65
N MET A 495 3.29 -6.71 -4.50
CA MET A 495 4.13 -7.71 -5.15
C MET A 495 4.10 -9.01 -4.36
N LEU A 496 3.46 -10.03 -4.91
CA LEU A 496 3.39 -11.36 -4.32
C LEU A 496 4.65 -12.16 -4.68
N PRO A 497 5.18 -13.01 -3.78
CA PRO A 497 6.15 -14.02 -4.20
C PRO A 497 5.45 -15.03 -5.12
N LYS A 498 6.22 -15.68 -5.99
CA LYS A 498 5.72 -16.84 -6.74
C LYS A 498 5.34 -17.96 -5.77
N PRO A 499 4.39 -18.82 -6.12
CA PRO A 499 4.00 -19.96 -5.28
C PRO A 499 5.23 -20.80 -4.89
N TYR A 500 5.32 -21.14 -3.62
CA TYR A 500 6.38 -21.98 -3.05
C TYR A 500 5.79 -22.90 -1.98
N ARG A 501 6.56 -23.90 -1.59
CA ARG A 501 6.19 -24.80 -0.48
C ARG A 501 7.15 -24.59 0.68
N ILE A 502 6.65 -24.77 1.89
CA ILE A 502 7.43 -24.85 3.12
C ILE A 502 7.28 -26.22 3.74
N GLN A 503 8.26 -26.61 4.51
CA GLN A 503 8.18 -27.72 5.45
C GLN A 503 8.58 -27.20 6.83
N VAL A 504 7.91 -27.66 7.87
CA VAL A 504 8.26 -27.27 9.23
C VAL A 504 8.63 -28.48 10.08
N SER A 505 9.59 -28.27 10.98
CA SER A 505 9.98 -29.23 12.01
C SER A 505 9.91 -28.58 13.39
N LEU A 506 9.59 -29.38 14.42
CA LEU A 506 9.62 -28.87 15.81
C LEU A 506 11.04 -28.54 16.20
N ARG A 507 11.21 -27.43 16.91
CA ARG A 507 12.48 -27.13 17.58
C ARG A 507 12.67 -28.07 18.78
N THR A 508 13.85 -28.64 18.85
CA THR A 508 14.31 -29.45 19.99
C THR A 508 14.94 -28.55 21.07
#